data_77c05415a183cf91a41049353bd901ec
#
_entry.id   77c05415a183cf91a41049353bd901ec
#
_cell.length_a   1.000
_cell.length_b   1.000
_cell.length_c   1.000
_cell.angle_alpha   90.00
_cell.angle_beta   90.00
_cell.angle_gamma   90.00
#
_symmetry.space_group_name_H-M   'P 1'
#
loop_
_entity.id
_entity.type
_entity.pdbx_description
1 polymer ?
#
loop_
_entity_poly.entity_id
_entity_poly.type
_entity_poly.pdbx_seq_one_letter_code
_entity_poly.pdbx_strand_id
1 'polypeptide(L)'
;RSRMEVWAEAMRSLNMADENTDLKLVLKVINENNTIPVIVLDPKGNAQLFRNIKVDGTDYNDSLAHAAVVGRHLLAKGKNIKIMLNDSTHDYIQVCYGESVMITRLAAYPMVQLGVVLIFVVVAIFALLTSKRAEQNKVWVGLSKETAHQLGTPISSLMAWTEILKETYPKDDLIPEMDKDVKRLQLIADRFSKIGSQPELVPSSLNQIMDHVCDYMDRRTSQSIKIMKEMPVHDLIVTINASLFEWVIENLAKNAVDAMGGKAGVITLHVEEEAGKAVIEVSDTGKGIKKKDIGNVFRPGFTTKKRGWGLGLSLARRIVEEYHHGKICVKSSEVGKGTTFRIELKL
;
A
#
# COMPACT_ATOMS: atom_id res chain seq x y z
N ARG A 1 -39.25 32.05 -1.73
CA ARG A 1 -39.95 33.10 -2.48
C ARG A 1 -40.81 33.94 -1.51
N SER A 2 -41.75 33.36 -0.73
CA SER A 2 -42.62 34.08 0.18
C SER A 2 -41.91 35.03 1.15
N ARG A 3 -40.77 34.61 1.72
CA ARG A 3 -39.96 35.49 2.59
C ARG A 3 -39.42 36.72 1.88
N MET A 4 -39.10 36.60 0.60
CA MET A 4 -38.59 37.71 -0.20
C MET A 4 -39.70 38.62 -0.65
N GLU A 5 -40.93 38.12 -0.83
CA GLU A 5 -42.11 38.96 -1.08
C GLU A 5 -42.44 39.85 0.14
N VAL A 6 -42.40 39.30 1.38
CA VAL A 6 -42.54 40.05 2.60
C VAL A 6 -41.44 41.10 2.79
N TRP A 7 -40.18 40.71 2.48
CA TRP A 7 -39.03 41.63 2.55
C TRP A 7 -39.17 42.76 1.52
N ALA A 8 -39.61 42.45 0.29
CA ALA A 8 -39.87 43.44 -0.75
C ALA A 8 -40.97 44.41 -0.39
N GLU A 9 -42.08 43.94 0.22
CA GLU A 9 -43.16 44.80 0.69
C GLU A 9 -42.71 45.67 1.86
N ALA A 10 -41.85 45.17 2.76
CA ALA A 10 -41.23 45.98 3.81
C ALA A 10 -40.33 47.06 3.20
N MET A 11 -39.58 46.78 2.15
CA MET A 11 -38.79 47.82 1.44
C MET A 11 -39.68 48.85 0.73
N ARG A 12 -40.80 48.41 0.14
CA ARG A 12 -41.79 49.35 -0.43
C ARG A 12 -42.33 50.29 0.64
N SER A 13 -42.73 49.75 1.77
CA SER A 13 -43.24 50.53 2.91
C SER A 13 -42.21 51.53 3.46
N LEU A 14 -40.92 51.13 3.49
CA LEU A 14 -39.81 52.01 3.89
C LEU A 14 -39.64 53.20 2.93
N ASN A 15 -39.69 52.94 1.61
CA ASN A 15 -39.53 54.00 0.61
C ASN A 15 -40.74 54.95 0.48
N MET A 16 -41.93 54.52 0.93
CA MET A 16 -43.15 55.32 0.91
C MET A 16 -43.50 55.95 2.30
N ALA A 17 -42.62 55.82 3.27
CA ALA A 17 -42.87 56.22 4.65
C ALA A 17 -42.86 57.77 4.82
N ASP A 18 -43.85 58.30 5.53
CA ASP A 18 -43.92 59.65 5.94
C ASP A 18 -43.39 59.81 7.39
N GLU A 19 -43.20 61.06 7.87
CA GLU A 19 -42.68 61.35 9.21
C GLU A 19 -43.46 60.69 10.35
N ASN A 20 -44.74 60.34 10.15
CA ASN A 20 -45.63 59.70 11.13
C ASN A 20 -45.73 58.16 10.97
N THR A 21 -44.98 57.50 10.09
CA THR A 21 -45.10 56.09 9.84
C THR A 21 -44.28 55.27 10.86
N ASP A 22 -44.90 54.31 11.58
CA ASP A 22 -44.19 53.42 12.48
C ASP A 22 -43.41 52.40 11.68
N LEU A 23 -42.11 52.66 11.51
CA LEU A 23 -41.18 51.80 10.74
C LEU A 23 -40.59 50.63 11.55
N LYS A 24 -40.95 50.49 12.82
CA LYS A 24 -40.35 49.49 13.71
C LYS A 24 -40.48 48.06 13.21
N LEU A 25 -41.67 47.68 12.72
CA LEU A 25 -41.89 46.36 12.13
C LEU A 25 -41.16 46.19 10.79
N VAL A 26 -41.19 47.22 9.96
CA VAL A 26 -40.54 47.24 8.65
C VAL A 26 -39.03 47.05 8.78
N LEU A 27 -38.39 47.80 9.65
CA LEU A 27 -36.96 47.68 9.94
C LEU A 27 -36.59 46.31 10.52
N LYS A 28 -37.47 45.75 11.38
CA LYS A 28 -37.28 44.41 11.91
C LYS A 28 -37.27 43.37 10.80
N VAL A 29 -38.23 43.37 9.91
CA VAL A 29 -38.29 42.42 8.76
C VAL A 29 -37.09 42.56 7.85
N ILE A 30 -36.65 43.79 7.55
CA ILE A 30 -35.47 44.03 6.71
C ILE A 30 -34.19 43.52 7.41
N ASN A 31 -34.08 43.74 8.73
CA ASN A 31 -32.89 43.39 9.50
C ASN A 31 -32.77 41.88 9.83
N GLU A 32 -33.89 41.17 9.91
CA GLU A 32 -33.90 39.72 10.19
C GLU A 32 -33.46 38.83 9.00
N ASN A 33 -33.31 39.42 7.81
CA ASN A 33 -32.75 38.65 6.68
C ASN A 33 -31.24 38.45 6.82
N ASN A 34 -30.83 37.38 7.48
CA ASN A 34 -29.41 37.03 7.72
C ASN A 34 -28.89 35.91 6.82
N THR A 35 -29.73 35.30 5.95
CA THR A 35 -29.40 34.09 5.22
C THR A 35 -29.58 34.18 3.72
N ILE A 36 -30.44 35.10 3.25
CA ILE A 36 -30.71 35.23 1.81
C ILE A 36 -29.93 36.42 1.24
N PRO A 37 -29.09 36.22 0.23
CA PRO A 37 -28.47 37.32 -0.51
C PRO A 37 -29.53 38.19 -1.18
N VAL A 38 -29.49 39.48 -0.96
CA VAL A 38 -30.42 40.46 -1.54
C VAL A 38 -29.64 41.62 -2.12
N ILE A 39 -30.04 42.08 -3.29
CA ILE A 39 -29.51 43.26 -3.96
C ILE A 39 -30.70 44.08 -4.46
N VAL A 40 -30.71 45.37 -4.15
CA VAL A 40 -31.68 46.29 -4.68
C VAL A 40 -31.05 47.07 -5.83
N LEU A 41 -31.62 46.95 -7.03
CA LEU A 41 -31.15 47.61 -8.26
C LEU A 41 -32.11 48.76 -8.58
N ASP A 42 -31.56 49.88 -9.06
CA ASP A 42 -32.29 50.95 -9.72
C ASP A 42 -32.74 50.59 -11.14
N PRO A 43 -33.56 51.37 -11.84
CA PRO A 43 -33.98 51.13 -13.22
C PRO A 43 -32.81 51.08 -14.21
N LYS A 44 -31.67 51.69 -13.87
CA LYS A 44 -30.44 51.68 -14.66
C LYS A 44 -29.55 50.46 -14.43
N GLY A 45 -29.93 49.61 -13.44
CA GLY A 45 -29.18 48.40 -13.06
C GLY A 45 -27.99 48.64 -12.12
N ASN A 46 -27.94 49.79 -11.44
CA ASN A 46 -26.95 50.07 -10.40
C ASN A 46 -27.47 49.57 -9.03
N ALA A 47 -26.58 49.03 -8.20
CA ALA A 47 -26.96 48.60 -6.86
C ALA A 47 -27.07 49.79 -5.93
N GLN A 48 -28.22 49.90 -5.23
CA GLN A 48 -28.44 50.88 -4.18
C GLN A 48 -28.20 50.31 -2.77
N LEU A 49 -28.52 49.03 -2.61
CA LEU A 49 -28.36 48.31 -1.35
C LEU A 49 -28.01 46.86 -1.64
N PHE A 50 -27.17 46.26 -0.82
CA PHE A 50 -26.93 44.82 -0.85
C PHE A 50 -26.84 44.26 0.58
N ARG A 51 -27.16 42.97 0.74
CA ARG A 51 -27.07 42.25 2.00
C ARG A 51 -26.76 40.77 1.79
N ASN A 52 -26.00 40.18 2.71
CA ASN A 52 -25.61 38.78 2.72
C ASN A 52 -24.84 38.34 1.47
N ILE A 53 -24.09 39.25 0.87
CA ILE A 53 -23.21 38.97 -0.26
C ILE A 53 -21.77 39.17 0.18
N LYS A 54 -20.90 38.23 -0.18
CA LYS A 54 -19.45 38.43 -0.08
C LYS A 54 -19.04 39.39 -1.19
N VAL A 55 -18.56 40.55 -0.84
CA VAL A 55 -18.12 41.57 -1.79
C VAL A 55 -16.62 41.72 -1.61
N ASP A 56 -15.87 41.50 -2.68
CA ASP A 56 -14.43 41.77 -2.73
C ASP A 56 -14.27 43.27 -3.14
N GLY A 57 -14.13 44.16 -2.18
CA GLY A 57 -13.91 45.59 -2.41
C GLY A 57 -13.25 46.24 -1.21
N THR A 58 -12.31 47.15 -1.46
CA THR A 58 -11.64 47.96 -0.42
C THR A 58 -12.44 49.18 0.00
N ASP A 59 -13.42 49.59 -0.83
CA ASP A 59 -14.31 50.72 -0.58
C ASP A 59 -15.78 50.34 -0.81
N TYR A 60 -16.71 51.09 -0.18
CA TYR A 60 -18.15 50.86 -0.31
C TYR A 60 -18.66 50.99 -1.74
N ASN A 61 -18.08 51.89 -2.53
CA ASN A 61 -18.43 52.08 -3.95
C ASN A 61 -18.03 50.90 -4.82
N ASP A 62 -16.86 50.31 -4.57
CA ASP A 62 -16.41 49.09 -5.24
C ASP A 62 -17.32 47.91 -4.89
N SER A 63 -17.75 47.86 -3.64
CA SER A 63 -18.69 46.85 -3.14
C SER A 63 -20.05 46.97 -3.83
N LEU A 64 -20.56 48.17 -4.05
CA LEU A 64 -21.81 48.43 -4.79
C LEU A 64 -21.67 48.05 -6.28
N ALA A 65 -20.54 48.38 -6.88
CA ALA A 65 -20.28 48.00 -8.28
C ALA A 65 -20.28 46.46 -8.46
N HIS A 66 -19.62 45.73 -7.55
CA HIS A 66 -19.65 44.27 -7.53
C HIS A 66 -21.05 43.70 -7.31
N ALA A 67 -21.79 44.27 -6.32
CA ALA A 67 -23.17 43.90 -6.04
C ALA A 67 -24.07 44.11 -7.27
N ALA A 68 -23.86 45.18 -8.03
CA ALA A 68 -24.62 45.45 -9.25
C ALA A 68 -24.41 44.38 -10.31
N VAL A 69 -23.18 43.86 -10.48
CA VAL A 69 -22.89 42.75 -11.39
C VAL A 69 -23.63 41.48 -10.98
N VAL A 70 -23.56 41.12 -9.70
CA VAL A 70 -24.28 39.96 -9.14
C VAL A 70 -25.80 40.14 -9.25
N GLY A 71 -26.30 41.35 -8.97
CA GLY A 71 -27.72 41.67 -9.10
C GLY A 71 -28.24 41.51 -10.52
N ARG A 72 -27.54 42.00 -11.52
CA ARG A 72 -27.87 41.80 -12.96
C ARG A 72 -27.87 40.31 -13.36
N HIS A 73 -26.97 39.54 -12.82
CA HIS A 73 -26.95 38.08 -13.07
C HIS A 73 -28.18 37.36 -12.45
N LEU A 74 -28.59 37.76 -11.25
CA LEU A 74 -29.83 37.27 -10.60
C LEU A 74 -31.08 37.71 -11.36
N LEU A 75 -31.08 38.94 -11.86
CA LEU A 75 -32.14 39.47 -12.72
C LEU A 75 -32.31 38.65 -13.99
N ALA A 76 -31.20 38.31 -14.68
CA ALA A 76 -31.22 37.50 -15.87
C ALA A 76 -31.75 36.08 -15.61
N LYS A 77 -31.60 35.58 -14.38
CA LYS A 77 -32.15 34.27 -13.93
C LYS A 77 -33.63 34.37 -13.49
N GLY A 78 -34.27 35.50 -13.60
CA GLY A 78 -35.67 35.68 -13.17
C GLY A 78 -35.86 35.66 -11.63
N LYS A 79 -34.76 35.80 -10.87
CA LYS A 79 -34.83 35.81 -9.39
C LYS A 79 -34.94 37.26 -8.90
N ASN A 80 -36.03 37.93 -9.24
CA ASN A 80 -36.27 39.32 -8.86
C ASN A 80 -37.75 39.55 -8.53
N ILE A 81 -38.00 40.63 -7.76
CA ILE A 81 -39.32 41.20 -7.48
C ILE A 81 -39.25 42.69 -7.84
N LYS A 82 -40.12 43.14 -8.73
CA LYS A 82 -40.22 44.54 -9.13
C LYS A 82 -41.15 45.26 -8.18
N ILE A 83 -40.71 46.36 -7.61
CA ILE A 83 -41.47 47.21 -6.70
C ILE A 83 -41.66 48.57 -7.36
N MET A 84 -42.89 48.99 -7.64
CA MET A 84 -43.23 50.32 -8.11
C MET A 84 -43.21 51.30 -6.94
N LEU A 85 -42.44 52.37 -7.09
CA LEU A 85 -42.33 53.41 -6.07
C LEU A 85 -43.34 54.52 -6.32
N ASN A 86 -43.62 54.84 -7.58
CA ASN A 86 -44.61 55.85 -7.94
C ASN A 86 -45.29 55.46 -9.29
N ASP A 87 -46.60 55.34 -9.29
CA ASP A 87 -47.35 54.96 -10.46
C ASP A 87 -47.36 56.08 -11.54
N SER A 88 -47.15 57.35 -11.17
CA SER A 88 -47.16 58.49 -12.09
C SER A 88 -45.85 58.67 -12.84
N THR A 89 -44.71 58.34 -12.23
CA THR A 89 -43.35 58.55 -12.81
C THR A 89 -42.69 57.29 -13.33
N HIS A 90 -43.36 56.14 -13.27
CA HIS A 90 -42.82 54.83 -13.62
C HIS A 90 -41.49 54.51 -12.89
N ASP A 91 -41.24 55.09 -11.73
CA ASP A 91 -40.12 54.78 -10.87
C ASP A 91 -40.32 53.47 -10.18
N TYR A 92 -39.32 52.55 -10.32
CA TYR A 92 -39.36 51.25 -9.69
C TYR A 92 -37.96 50.84 -9.23
N ILE A 93 -37.92 49.94 -8.27
CA ILE A 93 -36.71 49.24 -7.86
C ILE A 93 -36.87 47.75 -8.10
N GLN A 94 -35.77 47.06 -8.32
CA GLN A 94 -35.75 45.60 -8.50
C GLN A 94 -35.00 44.95 -7.33
N VAL A 95 -35.74 44.17 -6.56
CA VAL A 95 -35.15 43.37 -5.48
C VAL A 95 -34.72 42.03 -6.04
N CYS A 96 -33.43 41.86 -6.32
CA CYS A 96 -32.84 40.60 -6.77
C CYS A 96 -32.44 39.78 -5.54
N TYR A 97 -32.75 38.47 -5.56
CA TYR A 97 -32.46 37.60 -4.44
C TYR A 97 -31.80 36.27 -4.91
N GLY A 98 -30.83 35.81 -4.11
CA GLY A 98 -30.17 34.55 -4.32
C GLY A 98 -30.79 33.41 -3.53
N GLU A 99 -30.17 32.25 -3.64
CA GLU A 99 -30.49 31.10 -2.77
C GLU A 99 -29.90 31.34 -1.38
N SER A 100 -30.60 30.87 -0.36
CA SER A 100 -30.08 30.95 1.01
C SER A 100 -28.72 30.26 1.12
N VAL A 101 -27.75 30.94 1.71
CA VAL A 101 -26.41 30.40 1.98
C VAL A 101 -26.49 29.07 2.76
N MET A 102 -27.53 28.94 3.59
CA MET A 102 -27.76 27.73 4.35
C MET A 102 -28.16 26.55 3.46
N ILE A 103 -28.98 26.76 2.43
CA ILE A 103 -29.40 25.73 1.48
C ILE A 103 -28.20 25.27 0.63
N THR A 104 -27.37 26.22 0.19
CA THR A 104 -26.16 25.90 -0.58
C THR A 104 -25.15 25.07 0.24
N ARG A 105 -24.99 25.37 1.53
CA ARG A 105 -24.17 24.56 2.44
C ARG A 105 -24.76 23.18 2.68
N LEU A 106 -26.07 23.08 2.87
CA LEU A 106 -26.76 21.79 3.04
C LEU A 106 -26.66 20.91 1.80
N ALA A 107 -26.65 21.47 0.61
CA ALA A 107 -26.50 20.74 -0.64
C ALA A 107 -25.11 20.06 -0.77
N ALA A 108 -24.08 20.59 -0.13
CA ALA A 108 -22.73 20.00 -0.09
C ALA A 108 -22.60 18.86 0.95
N TYR A 109 -23.52 18.80 1.93
CA TYR A 109 -23.45 17.86 3.06
C TYR A 109 -23.40 16.38 2.64
N PRO A 110 -24.22 15.90 1.68
CA PRO A 110 -24.15 14.50 1.22
C PRO A 110 -22.80 14.11 0.64
N MET A 111 -22.12 15.03 -0.06
CA MET A 111 -20.78 14.79 -0.60
C MET A 111 -19.72 14.65 0.49
N VAL A 112 -19.80 15.50 1.52
CA VAL A 112 -18.92 15.41 2.70
C VAL A 112 -19.15 14.10 3.44
N GLN A 113 -20.40 13.72 3.64
CA GLN A 113 -20.76 12.48 4.31
C GLN A 113 -20.26 11.25 3.52
N LEU A 114 -20.41 11.24 2.20
CA LEU A 114 -19.88 10.19 1.33
C LEU A 114 -18.35 10.07 1.45
N GLY A 115 -17.65 11.21 1.49
CA GLY A 115 -16.20 11.26 1.67
C GLY A 115 -15.77 10.65 3.00
N VAL A 116 -16.45 10.98 4.09
CA VAL A 116 -16.18 10.42 5.42
C VAL A 116 -16.39 8.89 5.45
N VAL A 117 -17.50 8.43 4.89
CA VAL A 117 -17.80 6.99 4.81
C VAL A 117 -16.74 6.27 3.98
N LEU A 118 -16.33 6.83 2.84
CA LEU A 118 -15.30 6.25 2.00
C LEU A 118 -13.96 6.10 2.75
N ILE A 119 -13.54 7.14 3.47
CA ILE A 119 -12.33 7.09 4.29
C ILE A 119 -12.45 5.99 5.35
N PHE A 120 -13.58 5.89 6.02
CA PHE A 120 -13.81 4.87 7.04
C PHE A 120 -13.72 3.44 6.44
N VAL A 121 -14.31 3.22 5.28
CA VAL A 121 -14.23 1.93 4.56
C VAL A 121 -12.78 1.59 4.20
N VAL A 122 -12.02 2.55 3.67
CA VAL A 122 -10.60 2.34 3.32
C VAL A 122 -9.78 1.97 4.56
N VAL A 123 -9.97 2.69 5.68
CA VAL A 123 -9.28 2.40 6.95
C VAL A 123 -9.66 1.01 7.47
N ALA A 124 -10.94 0.65 7.43
CA ALA A 124 -11.41 -0.66 7.87
C ALA A 124 -10.81 -1.81 7.02
N ILE A 125 -10.78 -1.66 5.69
CA ILE A 125 -10.16 -2.64 4.79
C ILE A 125 -8.66 -2.76 5.10
N PHE A 126 -7.96 -1.64 5.27
CA PHE A 126 -6.54 -1.64 5.60
C PHE A 126 -6.27 -2.35 6.94
N ALA A 127 -7.06 -2.06 7.97
CA ALA A 127 -6.96 -2.71 9.28
C ALA A 127 -7.19 -4.23 9.19
N LEU A 128 -8.22 -4.67 8.45
CA LEU A 128 -8.51 -6.08 8.23
C LEU A 128 -7.39 -6.82 7.49
N LEU A 129 -6.83 -6.20 6.44
CA LEU A 129 -5.72 -6.78 5.70
C LEU A 129 -4.46 -6.90 6.55
N THR A 130 -4.17 -5.88 7.36
CA THR A 130 -3.02 -5.88 8.27
C THR A 130 -3.19 -6.92 9.38
N SER A 131 -4.38 -7.02 9.95
CA SER A 131 -4.70 -8.03 10.99
C SER A 131 -4.54 -9.45 10.45
N LYS A 132 -5.07 -9.75 9.25
CA LYS A 132 -4.89 -11.07 8.62
C LYS A 132 -3.42 -11.43 8.37
N ARG A 133 -2.61 -10.47 7.93
CA ARG A 133 -1.15 -10.70 7.75
C ARG A 133 -0.46 -11.00 9.08
N ALA A 134 -0.79 -10.24 10.13
CA ALA A 134 -0.24 -10.45 11.47
C ALA A 134 -0.62 -11.82 12.05
N GLU A 135 -1.87 -12.27 11.85
CA GLU A 135 -2.33 -13.57 12.28
C GLU A 135 -1.62 -14.71 11.55
N GLN A 136 -1.50 -14.63 10.23
CA GLN A 136 -0.74 -15.60 9.43
C GLN A 136 0.72 -15.68 9.89
N ASN A 137 1.36 -14.53 10.18
CA ASN A 137 2.73 -14.51 10.68
C ASN A 137 2.86 -15.18 12.05
N LYS A 138 1.92 -14.94 12.97
CA LYS A 138 1.91 -15.60 14.30
C LYS A 138 1.82 -17.11 14.19
N VAL A 139 0.94 -17.62 13.33
CA VAL A 139 0.78 -19.07 13.10
C VAL A 139 2.08 -19.67 12.55
N TRP A 140 2.72 -19.01 11.59
CA TRP A 140 4.00 -19.48 11.03
C TRP A 140 5.13 -19.49 12.06
N VAL A 141 5.26 -18.42 12.86
CA VAL A 141 6.27 -18.33 13.93
C VAL A 141 6.02 -19.42 14.97
N GLY A 142 4.77 -19.59 15.40
CA GLY A 142 4.41 -20.62 16.37
C GLY A 142 4.70 -22.03 15.86
N LEU A 143 4.27 -22.35 14.62
CA LEU A 143 4.50 -23.65 14.00
C LEU A 143 6.01 -23.92 13.81
N SER A 144 6.78 -22.94 13.35
CA SER A 144 8.22 -23.09 13.12
C SER A 144 8.95 -23.35 14.45
N LYS A 145 8.65 -22.59 15.50
CA LYS A 145 9.24 -22.76 16.83
C LYS A 145 8.89 -24.10 17.43
N GLU A 146 7.62 -24.50 17.35
CA GLU A 146 7.16 -25.78 17.85
C GLU A 146 7.80 -26.95 17.10
N THR A 147 7.84 -26.88 15.76
CA THR A 147 8.48 -27.90 14.93
C THR A 147 9.97 -28.03 15.26
N ALA A 148 10.68 -26.90 15.43
CA ALA A 148 12.08 -26.92 15.82
C ALA A 148 12.30 -27.59 17.17
N HIS A 149 11.44 -27.28 18.16
CA HIS A 149 11.52 -27.86 19.50
C HIS A 149 11.23 -29.37 19.48
N GLN A 150 10.16 -29.77 18.80
CA GLN A 150 9.77 -31.17 18.66
C GLN A 150 10.80 -32.02 17.90
N LEU A 151 11.50 -31.45 16.92
CA LEU A 151 12.59 -32.11 16.20
C LEU A 151 13.90 -32.10 16.98
N GLY A 152 14.18 -31.04 17.74
CA GLY A 152 15.45 -30.89 18.47
C GLY A 152 15.72 -32.02 19.46
N THR A 153 14.72 -32.46 20.21
CA THR A 153 14.85 -33.52 21.19
C THR A 153 15.27 -34.88 20.60
N PRO A 154 14.57 -35.44 19.56
CA PRO A 154 15.01 -36.69 18.94
C PRO A 154 16.33 -36.57 18.21
N ILE A 155 16.63 -35.40 17.60
CA ILE A 155 17.90 -35.17 16.93
C ILE A 155 19.05 -35.19 17.92
N SER A 156 18.92 -34.57 19.09
CA SER A 156 19.93 -34.61 20.14
C SER A 156 20.21 -36.04 20.59
N SER A 157 19.17 -36.88 20.73
CA SER A 157 19.33 -38.30 21.05
C SER A 157 20.06 -39.07 19.95
N LEU A 158 19.72 -38.81 18.66
CA LEU A 158 20.40 -39.41 17.52
C LEU A 158 21.88 -39.02 17.46
N MET A 159 22.21 -37.76 17.77
CA MET A 159 23.60 -37.29 17.83
C MET A 159 24.38 -38.04 18.92
N ALA A 160 23.81 -38.18 20.11
CA ALA A 160 24.45 -38.94 21.19
C ALA A 160 24.67 -40.42 20.80
N TRP A 161 23.68 -41.04 20.17
CA TRP A 161 23.82 -42.41 19.68
C TRP A 161 24.85 -42.55 18.56
N THR A 162 24.94 -41.66 17.62
CA THR A 162 25.95 -41.68 16.55
C THR A 162 27.36 -41.50 17.14
N GLU A 163 27.52 -40.70 18.21
CA GLU A 163 28.84 -40.55 18.88
C GLU A 163 29.24 -41.82 19.60
N ILE A 164 28.32 -42.49 20.33
CA ILE A 164 28.58 -43.81 20.97
C ILE A 164 28.95 -44.86 19.92
N LEU A 165 28.24 -44.90 18.79
CA LEU A 165 28.50 -45.83 17.70
C LEU A 165 29.90 -45.63 17.07
N LYS A 166 30.34 -44.38 16.90
CA LYS A 166 31.67 -44.04 16.43
C LYS A 166 32.77 -44.59 17.35
N GLU A 167 32.58 -44.47 18.66
CA GLU A 167 33.53 -45.01 19.63
C GLU A 167 33.48 -46.51 19.67
N THR A 168 32.30 -47.12 19.60
CA THR A 168 32.13 -48.60 19.70
C THR A 168 32.56 -49.34 18.43
N TYR A 169 32.32 -48.77 17.26
CA TYR A 169 32.57 -49.38 15.96
C TYR A 169 33.36 -48.42 15.03
N PRO A 170 34.60 -48.08 15.36
CA PRO A 170 35.37 -47.02 14.63
C PRO A 170 35.76 -47.38 13.19
N LYS A 171 35.57 -48.61 12.78
CA LYS A 171 35.89 -49.11 11.42
C LYS A 171 34.65 -49.28 10.52
N ASP A 172 33.48 -48.95 11.02
CA ASP A 172 32.24 -49.09 10.25
C ASP A 172 32.02 -47.85 9.36
N ASP A 173 31.99 -48.03 8.06
CA ASP A 173 31.84 -46.96 7.07
C ASP A 173 30.44 -46.31 7.05
N LEU A 174 29.42 -46.96 7.62
CA LEU A 174 28.06 -46.44 7.66
C LEU A 174 27.86 -45.36 8.76
N ILE A 175 28.63 -45.45 9.85
CA ILE A 175 28.48 -44.52 10.99
C ILE A 175 28.82 -43.07 10.62
N PRO A 176 29.88 -42.78 9.84
CA PRO A 176 30.15 -41.44 9.33
C PRO A 176 29.03 -40.89 8.42
N GLU A 177 28.38 -41.75 7.64
CA GLU A 177 27.24 -41.33 6.79
C GLU A 177 25.99 -41.02 7.68
N MET A 178 25.72 -41.86 8.69
CA MET A 178 24.66 -41.57 9.67
C MET A 178 24.89 -40.24 10.40
N ASP A 179 26.11 -39.96 10.83
CA ASP A 179 26.47 -38.69 11.50
C ASP A 179 26.24 -37.47 10.58
N LYS A 180 26.57 -37.59 9.29
CA LYS A 180 26.27 -36.52 8.32
C LYS A 180 24.78 -36.28 8.19
N ASP A 181 23.96 -37.33 8.17
CA ASP A 181 22.50 -37.17 8.08
C ASP A 181 21.89 -36.59 9.34
N VAL A 182 22.36 -36.98 10.54
CA VAL A 182 21.91 -36.44 11.82
C VAL A 182 22.30 -34.96 11.94
N LYS A 183 23.52 -34.59 11.58
CA LYS A 183 23.96 -33.18 11.53
C LYS A 183 23.13 -32.36 10.55
N ARG A 184 22.69 -32.95 9.46
CA ARG A 184 21.79 -32.31 8.51
C ARG A 184 20.41 -32.06 9.09
N LEU A 185 19.84 -33.04 9.83
CA LEU A 185 18.57 -32.88 10.53
C LEU A 185 18.68 -31.75 11.59
N GLN A 186 19.78 -31.68 12.31
CA GLN A 186 20.06 -30.60 13.26
C GLN A 186 20.07 -29.24 12.56
N LEU A 187 20.77 -29.09 11.43
CA LEU A 187 20.80 -27.83 10.67
C LEU A 187 19.40 -27.41 10.23
N ILE A 188 18.55 -28.36 9.82
CA ILE A 188 17.16 -28.07 9.44
C ILE A 188 16.37 -27.59 10.66
N ALA A 189 16.48 -28.26 11.82
CA ALA A 189 15.81 -27.85 13.05
C ALA A 189 16.25 -26.45 13.51
N ASP A 190 17.55 -26.16 13.45
CA ASP A 190 18.12 -24.84 13.77
C ASP A 190 17.59 -23.74 12.83
N ARG A 191 17.46 -24.02 11.55
CA ARG A 191 16.87 -23.12 10.56
C ARG A 191 15.41 -22.81 10.87
N PHE A 192 14.62 -23.83 11.24
CA PHE A 192 13.23 -23.64 11.67
C PHE A 192 13.13 -22.83 12.98
N SER A 193 14.04 -23.05 13.93
CA SER A 193 14.12 -22.25 15.15
C SER A 193 14.39 -20.77 14.87
N LYS A 194 15.31 -20.46 13.95
CA LYS A 194 15.62 -19.09 13.55
C LYS A 194 14.46 -18.39 12.85
N ILE A 195 13.60 -19.12 12.14
CA ILE A 195 12.36 -18.56 11.54
C ILE A 195 11.35 -18.18 12.63
N GLY A 196 11.34 -18.89 13.75
CA GLY A 196 10.46 -18.61 14.90
C GLY A 196 10.94 -17.46 15.80
N SER A 197 12.13 -16.90 15.55
CA SER A 197 12.73 -15.80 16.32
C SER A 197 13.21 -14.68 15.36
N GLN A 198 13.52 -13.51 15.90
CA GLN A 198 14.22 -12.50 15.10
C GLN A 198 15.69 -12.94 14.93
N PRO A 199 16.16 -13.23 13.72
CA PRO A 199 17.52 -13.65 13.52
C PRO A 199 18.47 -12.44 13.67
N GLU A 200 19.61 -12.69 14.29
CA GLU A 200 20.69 -11.70 14.34
C GLU A 200 21.23 -11.45 12.93
N LEU A 201 21.38 -10.19 12.57
CA LEU A 201 21.94 -9.75 11.29
C LEU A 201 23.35 -9.24 11.51
N VAL A 202 24.30 -9.76 10.75
CA VAL A 202 25.71 -9.38 10.85
C VAL A 202 26.26 -9.07 9.46
N PRO A 203 27.27 -8.17 9.33
CA PRO A 203 27.98 -7.96 8.07
C PRO A 203 28.55 -9.28 7.56
N SER A 204 28.19 -9.69 6.36
CA SER A 204 28.53 -10.99 5.78
C SER A 204 28.96 -10.84 4.33
N SER A 205 29.96 -11.60 3.93
CA SER A 205 30.46 -11.67 2.57
C SER A 205 29.55 -12.49 1.66
N LEU A 206 29.04 -11.89 0.60
CA LEU A 206 28.24 -12.60 -0.39
C LEU A 206 29.08 -13.62 -1.17
N ASN A 207 30.36 -13.33 -1.42
CA ASN A 207 31.24 -14.26 -2.11
C ASN A 207 31.40 -15.56 -1.32
N GLN A 208 31.64 -15.47 0.00
CA GLN A 208 31.77 -16.65 0.87
C GLN A 208 30.46 -17.47 0.92
N ILE A 209 29.32 -16.80 1.00
CA ILE A 209 28.01 -17.45 1.02
C ILE A 209 27.78 -18.21 -0.29
N MET A 210 28.07 -17.59 -1.45
CA MET A 210 27.90 -18.24 -2.74
C MET A 210 28.86 -19.43 -2.92
N ASP A 211 30.11 -19.32 -2.42
CA ASP A 211 31.08 -20.41 -2.43
C ASP A 211 30.56 -21.63 -1.64
N HIS A 212 30.09 -21.38 -0.40
CA HIS A 212 29.51 -22.44 0.45
C HIS A 212 28.33 -23.15 -0.23
N VAL A 213 27.44 -22.36 -0.85
CA VAL A 213 26.27 -22.93 -1.53
C VAL A 213 26.70 -23.72 -2.80
N CYS A 214 27.62 -23.21 -3.59
CA CYS A 214 28.15 -23.94 -4.76
C CYS A 214 28.76 -25.27 -4.34
N ASP A 215 29.65 -25.26 -3.37
CA ASP A 215 30.29 -26.47 -2.86
C ASP A 215 29.29 -27.50 -2.31
N TYR A 216 28.27 -27.02 -1.64
CA TYR A 216 27.18 -27.86 -1.14
C TYR A 216 26.35 -28.48 -2.26
N MET A 217 26.00 -27.69 -3.28
CA MET A 217 25.19 -28.14 -4.40
C MET A 217 25.96 -29.09 -5.34
N ASP A 218 27.24 -28.81 -5.63
CA ASP A 218 28.08 -29.65 -6.48
C ASP A 218 28.17 -31.07 -5.97
N ARG A 219 28.28 -31.27 -4.65
CA ARG A 219 28.33 -32.62 -4.03
C ARG A 219 27.02 -33.38 -4.08
N ARG A 220 25.89 -32.73 -4.37
CA ARG A 220 24.53 -33.31 -4.27
C ARG A 220 23.77 -33.30 -5.56
N THR A 221 24.31 -32.64 -6.56
CA THR A 221 23.68 -32.52 -7.88
C THR A 221 24.32 -33.53 -8.85
N SER A 222 23.53 -34.07 -9.74
CA SER A 222 24.04 -34.97 -10.78
C SER A 222 25.10 -34.25 -11.63
N GLN A 223 26.14 -34.96 -12.05
CA GLN A 223 27.17 -34.45 -12.96
C GLN A 223 26.63 -33.90 -14.29
N SER A 224 25.38 -34.21 -14.62
CA SER A 224 24.69 -33.67 -15.80
C SER A 224 24.24 -32.20 -15.63
N ILE A 225 24.24 -31.68 -14.42
CA ILE A 225 23.86 -30.28 -14.11
C ILE A 225 25.12 -29.51 -13.73
N LYS A 226 25.44 -28.49 -14.49
CA LYS A 226 26.60 -27.63 -14.23
C LYS A 226 26.19 -26.42 -13.42
N ILE A 227 26.91 -26.14 -12.33
CA ILE A 227 26.73 -24.90 -11.55
C ILE A 227 27.79 -23.89 -11.97
N MET A 228 27.37 -22.73 -12.40
CA MET A 228 28.22 -21.60 -12.79
C MET A 228 28.09 -20.48 -11.79
N LYS A 229 29.22 -19.85 -11.45
CA LYS A 229 29.28 -18.74 -10.52
C LYS A 229 29.87 -17.51 -11.24
N GLU A 230 29.14 -16.42 -11.22
CA GLU A 230 29.53 -15.12 -11.78
C GLU A 230 29.52 -14.09 -10.67
N MET A 231 30.72 -13.74 -10.19
CA MET A 231 30.88 -12.89 -9.02
C MET A 231 31.56 -11.57 -9.38
N PRO A 232 31.26 -10.46 -8.68
CA PRO A 232 32.00 -9.21 -8.86
C PRO A 232 33.44 -9.36 -8.42
N VAL A 233 34.32 -8.50 -8.95
CA VAL A 233 35.76 -8.50 -8.64
C VAL A 233 36.01 -8.19 -7.15
N HIS A 234 35.19 -7.29 -6.57
CA HIS A 234 35.25 -6.95 -5.14
C HIS A 234 34.08 -7.59 -4.40
N ASP A 235 34.34 -8.06 -3.21
CA ASP A 235 33.33 -8.70 -2.38
C ASP A 235 32.29 -7.70 -1.90
N LEU A 236 31.03 -8.09 -1.97
CA LEU A 236 29.90 -7.30 -1.48
C LEU A 236 29.55 -7.74 -0.05
N ILE A 237 29.66 -6.81 0.88
CA ILE A 237 29.31 -7.04 2.29
C ILE A 237 27.89 -6.55 2.52
N VAL A 238 27.02 -7.43 2.99
CA VAL A 238 25.62 -7.14 3.30
C VAL A 238 25.30 -7.52 4.75
N THR A 239 24.42 -6.79 5.40
CA THR A 239 24.00 -7.06 6.78
C THR A 239 22.85 -8.05 6.79
N ILE A 240 23.17 -9.34 7.00
CA ILE A 240 22.23 -10.45 6.91
C ILE A 240 22.51 -11.55 7.93
N ASN A 241 21.61 -12.50 8.08
CA ASN A 241 21.88 -13.78 8.71
C ASN A 241 22.38 -14.77 7.65
N ALA A 242 23.67 -15.04 7.59
CA ALA A 242 24.32 -15.86 6.57
C ALA A 242 23.65 -17.26 6.42
N SER A 243 23.38 -17.94 7.54
CA SER A 243 22.79 -19.29 7.53
C SER A 243 21.38 -19.34 6.92
N LEU A 244 20.54 -18.31 7.19
CA LEU A 244 19.21 -18.21 6.57
C LEU A 244 19.31 -17.79 5.12
N PHE A 245 20.27 -16.94 4.77
CA PHE A 245 20.45 -16.51 3.39
C PHE A 245 21.03 -17.64 2.51
N GLU A 246 22.02 -18.40 3.00
CA GLU A 246 22.48 -19.64 2.35
C GLU A 246 21.28 -20.56 2.06
N TRP A 247 20.38 -20.73 3.01
CA TRP A 247 19.20 -21.58 2.79
C TRP A 247 18.26 -21.03 1.70
N VAL A 248 18.14 -19.71 1.56
CA VAL A 248 17.38 -19.11 0.44
C VAL A 248 18.00 -19.54 -0.89
N ILE A 249 19.31 -19.36 -1.03
CA ILE A 249 20.00 -19.70 -2.29
C ILE A 249 19.98 -21.20 -2.56
N GLU A 250 20.24 -22.05 -1.54
CA GLU A 250 20.10 -23.51 -1.64
C GLU A 250 18.69 -23.91 -2.13
N ASN A 251 17.65 -23.27 -1.60
CA ASN A 251 16.27 -23.58 -1.96
C ASN A 251 15.96 -23.19 -3.41
N LEU A 252 16.47 -22.04 -3.87
CA LEU A 252 16.34 -21.63 -5.27
C LEU A 252 17.10 -22.57 -6.19
N ALA A 253 18.34 -22.92 -5.85
CA ALA A 253 19.16 -23.87 -6.61
C ALA A 253 18.53 -25.28 -6.67
N LYS A 254 17.99 -25.76 -5.55
CA LYS A 254 17.25 -27.03 -5.51
C LYS A 254 15.98 -26.99 -6.38
N ASN A 255 15.27 -25.88 -6.41
CA ASN A 255 14.12 -25.70 -7.29
C ASN A 255 14.55 -25.71 -8.77
N ALA A 256 15.71 -25.15 -9.09
CA ALA A 256 16.33 -25.19 -10.40
C ALA A 256 16.66 -26.64 -10.84
N VAL A 257 17.30 -27.44 -9.97
CA VAL A 257 17.56 -28.86 -10.20
C VAL A 257 16.25 -29.61 -10.47
N ASP A 258 15.24 -29.42 -9.63
CA ASP A 258 13.94 -30.06 -9.80
C ASP A 258 13.25 -29.65 -11.13
N ALA A 259 13.46 -28.40 -11.57
CA ALA A 259 12.91 -27.90 -12.83
C ALA A 259 13.54 -28.55 -14.07
N MET A 260 14.77 -29.03 -13.96
CA MET A 260 15.44 -29.76 -15.03
C MET A 260 14.93 -31.19 -15.18
N GLY A 261 14.29 -31.77 -14.15
CA GLY A 261 13.61 -33.05 -14.23
C GLY A 261 14.54 -34.22 -14.61
N GLY A 262 15.82 -34.21 -14.17
CA GLY A 262 16.83 -35.22 -14.45
C GLY A 262 17.57 -35.05 -15.80
N LYS A 263 17.27 -33.98 -16.54
CA LYS A 263 18.00 -33.63 -17.78
C LYS A 263 19.25 -32.82 -17.47
N ALA A 264 20.20 -32.83 -18.39
CA ALA A 264 21.35 -31.93 -18.35
C ALA A 264 20.90 -30.46 -18.38
N GLY A 265 21.60 -29.62 -17.66
CA GLY A 265 21.30 -28.18 -17.62
C GLY A 265 22.35 -27.37 -16.88
N VAL A 266 22.10 -26.08 -16.77
CA VAL A 266 22.98 -25.11 -16.12
C VAL A 266 22.21 -24.35 -15.09
N ILE A 267 22.81 -24.16 -13.90
CA ILE A 267 22.38 -23.22 -12.88
C ILE A 267 23.44 -22.14 -12.80
N THR A 268 23.06 -20.88 -12.97
CA THR A 268 23.96 -19.73 -12.84
C THR A 268 23.62 -18.94 -11.60
N LEU A 269 24.61 -18.76 -10.72
CA LEU A 269 24.56 -17.84 -9.57
C LEU A 269 25.30 -16.58 -9.95
N HIS A 270 24.58 -15.50 -10.20
CA HIS A 270 25.15 -14.21 -10.58
C HIS A 270 24.98 -13.22 -9.44
N VAL A 271 26.04 -12.50 -9.10
CA VAL A 271 26.05 -11.44 -8.08
C VAL A 271 26.65 -10.18 -8.68
N GLU A 272 25.94 -9.06 -8.53
CA GLU A 272 26.41 -7.76 -9.00
C GLU A 272 25.98 -6.64 -8.05
N GLU A 273 26.64 -5.49 -8.13
CA GLU A 273 26.19 -4.26 -7.51
C GLU A 273 25.41 -3.43 -8.55
N GLU A 274 24.18 -3.08 -8.21
CA GLU A 274 23.32 -2.23 -9.06
C GLU A 274 22.64 -1.15 -8.21
N ALA A 275 22.89 0.11 -8.53
CA ALA A 275 22.27 1.26 -7.87
C ALA A 275 22.39 1.26 -6.33
N GLY A 276 23.57 0.88 -5.78
CA GLY A 276 23.82 0.81 -4.34
C GLY A 276 23.12 -0.34 -3.62
N LYS A 277 22.78 -1.39 -4.36
CA LYS A 277 22.23 -2.64 -3.84
C LYS A 277 23.06 -3.82 -4.31
N ALA A 278 23.14 -4.84 -3.50
CA ALA A 278 23.60 -6.14 -3.91
C ALA A 278 22.45 -6.88 -4.60
N VAL A 279 22.64 -7.28 -5.84
CA VAL A 279 21.71 -8.03 -6.65
C VAL A 279 22.23 -9.45 -6.84
N ILE A 280 21.40 -10.42 -6.49
CA ILE A 280 21.71 -11.83 -6.62
C ILE A 280 20.68 -12.47 -7.54
N GLU A 281 21.12 -13.11 -8.60
CA GLU A 281 20.28 -13.82 -9.56
C GLU A 281 20.60 -15.30 -9.57
N VAL A 282 19.57 -16.12 -9.46
CA VAL A 282 19.65 -17.58 -9.60
C VAL A 282 18.87 -17.96 -10.85
N SER A 283 19.59 -18.36 -11.88
CA SER A 283 19.04 -18.72 -13.19
C SER A 283 19.17 -20.21 -13.46
N ASP A 284 18.15 -20.80 -14.05
CA ASP A 284 18.14 -22.20 -14.48
C ASP A 284 17.74 -22.35 -15.96
N THR A 285 18.11 -23.45 -16.57
CA THR A 285 17.72 -23.86 -17.93
C THR A 285 16.62 -24.93 -17.92
N GLY A 286 15.78 -24.95 -16.86
CA GLY A 286 14.75 -25.96 -16.67
C GLY A 286 13.46 -25.71 -17.44
N LYS A 287 12.37 -26.33 -16.98
CA LYS A 287 11.04 -26.27 -17.62
C LYS A 287 10.36 -24.89 -17.61
N GLY A 288 10.85 -23.94 -16.82
CA GLY A 288 10.22 -22.63 -16.63
C GLY A 288 8.89 -22.66 -15.88
N ILE A 289 8.32 -21.47 -15.66
CA ILE A 289 7.06 -21.24 -14.94
C ILE A 289 6.04 -20.65 -15.90
N LYS A 290 4.81 -21.14 -15.89
CA LYS A 290 3.72 -20.58 -16.71
C LYS A 290 3.39 -19.16 -16.24
N LYS A 291 3.12 -18.20 -17.13
CA LYS A 291 2.80 -16.80 -16.82
C LYS A 291 1.72 -16.64 -15.75
N LYS A 292 0.67 -17.47 -15.79
CA LYS A 292 -0.43 -17.45 -14.80
C LYS A 292 0.00 -17.83 -13.38
N ASP A 293 1.10 -18.57 -13.25
CA ASP A 293 1.57 -19.11 -11.97
C ASP A 293 2.63 -18.23 -11.32
N ILE A 294 3.30 -17.33 -12.09
CA ILE A 294 4.37 -16.45 -11.61
C ILE A 294 3.92 -15.63 -10.38
N GLY A 295 2.72 -15.07 -10.38
CA GLY A 295 2.19 -14.32 -9.25
C GLY A 295 1.89 -15.17 -8.01
N ASN A 296 1.84 -16.49 -8.15
CA ASN A 296 1.45 -17.41 -7.08
C ASN A 296 2.61 -18.22 -6.50
N VAL A 297 3.78 -18.25 -7.17
CA VAL A 297 4.91 -19.15 -6.78
C VAL A 297 5.40 -18.92 -5.35
N PHE A 298 5.22 -17.69 -4.81
CA PHE A 298 5.60 -17.36 -3.46
C PHE A 298 4.45 -17.53 -2.43
N ARG A 299 3.28 -18.00 -2.84
CA ARG A 299 2.18 -18.28 -1.91
C ARG A 299 2.46 -19.55 -1.12
N PRO A 300 2.29 -19.57 0.20
CA PRO A 300 2.41 -20.77 1.00
C PRO A 300 1.53 -21.90 0.48
N GLY A 301 2.10 -23.11 0.36
CA GLY A 301 1.38 -24.27 -0.14
C GLY A 301 1.29 -24.37 -1.68
N PHE A 302 1.76 -23.38 -2.42
CA PHE A 302 1.78 -23.46 -3.88
C PHE A 302 2.89 -24.40 -4.36
N THR A 303 2.52 -25.46 -5.06
CA THR A 303 3.46 -26.42 -5.66
C THR A 303 2.90 -27.02 -6.93
N THR A 304 3.78 -27.25 -7.91
CA THR A 304 3.50 -28.04 -9.11
C THR A 304 4.12 -29.44 -9.03
N LYS A 305 4.76 -29.78 -7.90
CA LYS A 305 5.43 -31.06 -7.69
C LYS A 305 4.46 -32.07 -7.07
N LYS A 306 4.56 -33.34 -7.46
CA LYS A 306 3.78 -34.44 -6.84
C LYS A 306 4.13 -34.65 -5.36
N ARG A 307 5.37 -34.37 -4.97
CA ARG A 307 5.87 -34.42 -3.60
C ARG A 307 6.48 -33.08 -3.23
N GLY A 308 6.06 -32.52 -2.13
CA GLY A 308 6.52 -31.22 -1.60
C GLY A 308 5.39 -30.37 -1.06
N TRP A 309 5.64 -29.67 0.01
CA TRP A 309 4.65 -28.91 0.78
C TRP A 309 4.40 -27.51 0.18
N GLY A 310 5.14 -27.11 -0.86
CA GLY A 310 5.01 -25.77 -1.46
C GLY A 310 5.46 -24.64 -0.54
N LEU A 311 6.33 -24.90 0.43
CA LEU A 311 6.75 -23.94 1.44
C LEU A 311 8.08 -23.25 1.12
N GLY A 312 8.92 -23.84 0.25
CA GLY A 312 10.28 -23.36 0.03
C GLY A 312 10.36 -21.92 -0.46
N LEU A 313 9.64 -21.59 -1.54
CA LEU A 313 9.67 -20.22 -2.09
C LEU A 313 8.98 -19.20 -1.18
N SER A 314 7.89 -19.58 -0.51
CA SER A 314 7.23 -18.69 0.45
C SER A 314 8.13 -18.36 1.64
N LEU A 315 8.92 -19.34 2.08
CA LEU A 315 9.88 -19.16 3.14
C LEU A 315 11.09 -18.34 2.68
N ALA A 316 11.59 -18.57 1.46
CA ALA A 316 12.65 -17.77 0.86
C ALA A 316 12.22 -16.29 0.78
N ARG A 317 10.99 -16.03 0.35
CA ARG A 317 10.43 -14.66 0.32
C ARG A 317 10.38 -14.05 1.71
N ARG A 318 9.92 -14.79 2.70
CA ARG A 318 9.86 -14.33 4.08
C ARG A 318 11.24 -13.97 4.63
N ILE A 319 12.23 -14.83 4.43
CA ILE A 319 13.60 -14.60 4.88
C ILE A 319 14.16 -13.33 4.22
N VAL A 320 13.99 -13.17 2.91
CA VAL A 320 14.51 -12.01 2.19
C VAL A 320 13.76 -10.73 2.56
N GLU A 321 12.41 -10.74 2.53
CA GLU A 321 11.61 -9.52 2.68
C GLU A 321 11.40 -9.12 4.15
N GLU A 322 11.08 -10.09 5.05
CA GLU A 322 10.76 -9.77 6.44
C GLU A 322 12.00 -9.69 7.35
N TYR A 323 13.02 -10.56 7.13
CA TYR A 323 14.19 -10.59 8.00
C TYR A 323 15.37 -9.78 7.47
N HIS A 324 15.61 -9.79 6.16
CA HIS A 324 16.73 -9.08 5.55
C HIS A 324 16.32 -7.75 4.90
N HIS A 325 15.02 -7.37 4.95
CA HIS A 325 14.49 -6.13 4.38
C HIS A 325 14.83 -5.92 2.89
N GLY A 326 15.03 -7.04 2.18
CA GLY A 326 15.29 -7.09 0.75
C GLY A 326 14.03 -7.27 -0.08
N LYS A 327 14.23 -7.64 -1.34
CA LYS A 327 13.16 -7.96 -2.27
C LYS A 327 13.51 -9.23 -3.04
N ILE A 328 12.53 -10.13 -3.25
CA ILE A 328 12.69 -11.31 -4.10
C ILE A 328 11.56 -11.36 -5.12
N CYS A 329 11.90 -11.67 -6.37
CA CYS A 329 10.93 -11.82 -7.45
C CYS A 329 11.40 -12.82 -8.52
N VAL A 330 10.49 -13.19 -9.40
CA VAL A 330 10.83 -13.84 -10.67
C VAL A 330 11.17 -12.73 -11.66
N LYS A 331 12.46 -12.59 -12.03
CA LYS A 331 12.92 -11.61 -13.03
C LYS A 331 12.40 -11.99 -14.42
N SER A 332 12.56 -13.26 -14.79
CA SER A 332 12.09 -13.78 -16.05
C SER A 332 11.81 -15.29 -15.94
N SER A 333 10.84 -15.77 -16.70
CA SER A 333 10.61 -17.20 -16.86
C SER A 333 9.87 -17.46 -18.17
N GLU A 334 10.38 -18.43 -18.91
CA GLU A 334 9.78 -18.90 -20.16
C GLU A 334 9.70 -20.43 -20.17
N VAL A 335 8.52 -20.94 -20.51
CA VAL A 335 8.29 -22.39 -20.53
C VAL A 335 9.22 -23.06 -21.53
N GLY A 336 10.01 -24.01 -21.03
CA GLY A 336 11.01 -24.77 -21.81
C GLY A 336 12.38 -24.09 -21.93
N LYS A 337 12.58 -22.88 -21.39
CA LYS A 337 13.87 -22.17 -21.43
C LYS A 337 14.50 -21.98 -20.06
N GLY A 338 13.67 -21.93 -19.00
CA GLY A 338 14.14 -21.77 -17.63
C GLY A 338 13.54 -20.62 -16.88
N THR A 339 14.08 -20.34 -15.70
CA THR A 339 13.64 -19.28 -14.78
C THR A 339 14.83 -18.56 -14.20
N THR A 340 14.69 -17.23 -14.00
CA THR A 340 15.62 -16.41 -13.25
C THR A 340 14.88 -15.79 -12.05
N PHE A 341 15.32 -16.16 -10.85
CA PHE A 341 14.93 -15.47 -9.62
C PHE A 341 15.92 -14.35 -9.34
N ARG A 342 15.42 -13.20 -8.86
CA ARG A 342 16.24 -12.04 -8.50
C ARG A 342 15.95 -11.65 -7.05
N ILE A 343 17.05 -11.42 -6.31
CA ILE A 343 17.06 -10.92 -4.93
C ILE A 343 17.82 -9.60 -4.92
N GLU A 344 17.27 -8.60 -4.23
CA GLU A 344 17.90 -7.31 -4.00
C GLU A 344 18.06 -7.10 -2.50
N LEU A 345 19.28 -6.79 -2.04
CA LEU A 345 19.62 -6.44 -0.67
C LEU A 345 20.26 -5.05 -0.63
N LYS A 346 20.12 -4.36 0.51
CA LYS A 346 20.86 -3.11 0.74
C LYS A 346 22.31 -3.42 1.10
N LEU A 347 23.23 -2.67 0.50
CA LEU A 347 24.64 -2.64 0.87
C LEU A 347 24.86 -1.86 2.15
#